data_8cde5cb08d74f5b2b07548f0f5aae0a1
#
_entry.id   8cde5cb08d74f5b2b07548f0f5aae0a1
#
_cell.length_a   1.000
_cell.length_b   1.000
_cell.length_c   1.000
_cell.angle_alpha   90.00
_cell.angle_beta   90.00
_cell.angle_gamma   90.00
#
_symmetry.space_group_name_H-M   'P 1'
#
loop_
_entity.id
_entity.type
_entity.pdbx_description
1 polymer ?
#
loop_
_entity_poly.entity_id
_entity_poly.type
_entity_poly.pdbx_seq_one_letter_code
_entity_poly.pdbx_strand_id
1 'polypeptide(L)'
;MHTEVDYSRYQTLRITRRGPQGSIIDLQMKAGGPGGNGKLPTAGHDGHWELSEIWRDIGRDDSVRCAVLRGEGLGFSGGGDLALVQDMASDFDTRSRVWKEARDLVYGVVNCDKP
;
A
#
# COMPACT_ATOMS: atom_id res chain seq x y z
N MET A 1 3.68 -0.28 -26.87
CA MET A 1 2.39 0.22 -26.40
C MET A 1 2.42 0.33 -24.89
N HIS A 2 2.07 1.49 -24.36
CA HIS A 2 2.04 1.66 -22.91
C HIS A 2 0.78 1.06 -22.34
N THR A 3 0.93 0.27 -21.28
CA THR A 3 -0.19 -0.10 -20.44
C THR A 3 -0.39 1.02 -19.44
N GLU A 4 -1.48 1.75 -19.58
CA GLU A 4 -1.83 2.78 -18.61
C GLU A 4 -2.43 2.10 -17.38
N VAL A 5 -1.87 2.39 -16.22
CA VAL A 5 -2.33 1.82 -14.94
C VAL A 5 -3.09 2.89 -14.18
N ASP A 6 -4.27 2.53 -13.71
CA ASP A 6 -5.12 3.41 -12.91
C ASP A 6 -4.89 3.13 -11.42
N TYR A 7 -4.40 4.13 -10.70
CA TYR A 7 -4.15 4.03 -9.26
C TYR A 7 -5.28 4.62 -8.42
N SER A 8 -6.39 5.03 -9.02
CA SER A 8 -7.46 5.75 -8.32
C SER A 8 -8.17 4.90 -7.26
N ARG A 9 -8.06 3.58 -7.34
CA ARG A 9 -8.67 2.68 -6.34
C ARG A 9 -7.93 2.65 -5.00
N TYR A 10 -6.73 3.19 -4.94
CA TYR A 10 -5.92 3.20 -3.72
C TYR A 10 -6.23 4.45 -2.89
N GLN A 11 -7.08 4.30 -1.90
CA GLN A 11 -7.61 5.43 -1.11
C GLN A 11 -6.77 5.75 0.13
N THR A 12 -6.04 4.77 0.67
CA THR A 12 -5.22 4.96 1.87
C THR A 12 -3.82 5.45 1.54
N LEU A 13 -3.49 5.52 0.27
CA LEU A 13 -2.20 5.99 -0.22
C LEU A 13 -2.38 7.30 -0.96
N ARG A 14 -1.50 8.27 -0.67
CA ARG A 14 -1.38 9.47 -1.49
C ARG A 14 -0.30 9.20 -2.53
N ILE A 15 -0.72 9.09 -3.80
CA ILE A 15 0.16 8.69 -4.89
C ILE A 15 0.48 9.90 -5.74
N THR A 16 1.77 10.23 -5.85
CA THR A 16 2.26 11.33 -6.67
C THR A 16 3.39 10.86 -7.57
N ARG A 17 3.62 11.59 -8.63
CA ARG A 17 4.70 11.30 -9.58
C ARG A 17 5.79 12.34 -9.44
N ARG A 18 7.03 11.91 -9.48
CA ARG A 18 8.21 12.76 -9.35
C ARG A 18 9.25 12.37 -10.39
N GLY A 19 10.29 13.20 -10.48
CA GLY A 19 11.45 12.93 -11.31
C GLY A 19 11.19 13.14 -12.80
N PRO A 20 12.19 12.79 -13.64
CA PRO A 20 12.06 12.96 -15.09
C PRO A 20 10.86 12.20 -15.64
N GLN A 21 10.00 12.90 -16.35
CA GLN A 21 8.80 12.31 -16.98
C GLN A 21 7.85 11.63 -15.98
N GLY A 22 7.93 11.97 -14.68
CA GLY A 22 7.11 11.34 -13.67
C GLY A 22 7.45 9.87 -13.43
N SER A 23 8.70 9.49 -13.63
CA SER A 23 9.15 8.09 -13.59
C SER A 23 9.30 7.53 -12.18
N ILE A 24 9.24 8.38 -11.15
CA ILE A 24 9.27 7.96 -9.76
C ILE A 24 7.84 8.03 -9.22
N ILE A 25 7.31 6.89 -8.77
CA ILE A 25 6.02 6.85 -8.09
C ILE A 25 6.25 6.96 -6.58
N ASP A 26 5.65 7.98 -5.99
CA ASP A 26 5.74 8.25 -4.55
C ASP A 26 4.45 7.80 -3.89
N LEU A 27 4.56 6.86 -2.98
CA LEU A 27 3.45 6.26 -2.25
C LEU A 27 3.52 6.70 -0.80
N GLN A 28 2.68 7.63 -0.40
CA GLN A 28 2.63 8.09 0.98
C GLN A 28 1.46 7.45 1.70
N MET A 29 1.74 6.64 2.71
CA MET A 29 0.71 6.07 3.57
C MET A 29 0.14 7.18 4.45
N LYS A 30 -1.19 7.35 4.40
CA LYS A 30 -1.86 8.45 5.11
C LYS A 30 -1.93 8.19 6.60
N ALA A 31 -1.63 9.20 7.41
CA ALA A 31 -1.77 9.13 8.86
C ALA A 31 -3.18 9.50 9.33
N GLY A 32 -3.93 10.24 8.51
CA GLY A 32 -5.31 10.63 8.79
C GLY A 32 -6.30 9.86 7.95
N GLY A 33 -7.58 9.95 8.29
CA GLY A 33 -8.65 9.28 7.58
C GLY A 33 -8.57 7.76 7.69
N PRO A 34 -9.04 7.01 6.67
CA PRO A 34 -9.12 5.54 6.78
C PRO A 34 -7.77 4.84 6.90
N GLY A 35 -6.67 5.50 6.60
CA GLY A 35 -5.35 4.88 6.58
C GLY A 35 -4.48 5.13 7.80
N GLY A 36 -5.00 5.77 8.86
CA GLY A 36 -4.16 6.06 10.00
C GLY A 36 -4.91 6.61 11.20
N ASN A 37 -4.16 6.95 12.26
CA ASN A 37 -4.71 7.46 13.52
C ASN A 37 -4.44 8.96 13.73
N GLY A 38 -4.04 9.67 12.69
CA GLY A 38 -3.70 11.10 12.74
C GLY A 38 -2.25 11.39 13.08
N LYS A 39 -1.50 10.41 13.59
CA LYS A 39 -0.08 10.57 13.98
C LYS A 39 0.85 9.68 13.17
N LEU A 40 0.47 8.44 12.98
CA LEU A 40 1.21 7.43 12.23
C LEU A 40 0.25 6.72 11.29
N PRO A 41 0.71 6.32 10.10
CA PRO A 41 -0.08 5.42 9.27
C PRO A 41 -0.28 4.08 9.97
N THR A 42 -1.51 3.59 9.97
CA THR A 42 -1.83 2.23 10.40
C THR A 42 -2.66 1.56 9.32
N ALA A 43 -2.44 0.28 9.12
CA ALA A 43 -3.13 -0.47 8.07
C ALA A 43 -4.42 -1.07 8.62
N GLY A 44 -5.56 -0.52 8.18
CA GLY A 44 -6.87 -1.14 8.35
C GLY A 44 -7.15 -2.12 7.23
N HIS A 45 -8.42 -2.49 7.05
CA HIS A 45 -8.82 -3.43 5.99
C HIS A 45 -8.39 -2.94 4.61
N ASP A 46 -8.67 -1.68 4.30
CA ASP A 46 -8.34 -1.12 2.98
C ASP A 46 -6.84 -0.92 2.80
N GLY A 47 -6.16 -0.36 3.80
CA GLY A 47 -4.71 -0.18 3.71
C GLY A 47 -3.97 -1.49 3.52
N HIS A 48 -4.45 -2.54 4.15
CA HIS A 48 -3.83 -3.86 4.08
C HIS A 48 -3.94 -4.46 2.68
N TRP A 49 -5.15 -4.46 2.06
CA TRP A 49 -5.29 -5.00 0.71
C TRP A 49 -4.61 -4.11 -0.33
N GLU A 50 -4.64 -2.77 -0.14
CA GLU A 50 -3.99 -1.84 -1.06
C GLU A 50 -2.48 -2.07 -1.11
N LEU A 51 -1.84 -2.23 0.06
CA LEU A 51 -0.42 -2.52 0.14
C LEU A 51 -0.05 -3.91 -0.40
N SER A 52 -0.99 -4.85 -0.41
CA SER A 52 -0.73 -6.16 -1.00
C SER A 52 -0.84 -6.16 -2.52
N GLU A 53 -1.66 -5.27 -3.10
CA GLU A 53 -2.00 -5.26 -4.53
C GLU A 53 -1.14 -4.31 -5.36
N ILE A 54 -0.73 -3.18 -4.79
CA ILE A 54 -0.16 -2.07 -5.58
C ILE A 54 1.13 -2.48 -6.32
N TRP A 55 1.87 -3.43 -5.79
CA TRP A 55 3.15 -3.85 -6.39
C TRP A 55 2.98 -4.52 -7.74
N ARG A 56 1.84 -5.18 -7.97
CA ARG A 56 1.50 -5.72 -9.29
C ARG A 56 1.25 -4.60 -10.29
N ASP A 57 0.53 -3.58 -9.88
CA ASP A 57 0.24 -2.44 -10.75
C ASP A 57 1.54 -1.69 -11.09
N ILE A 58 2.40 -1.47 -10.11
CA ILE A 58 3.70 -0.82 -10.34
C ILE A 58 4.57 -1.67 -11.25
N GLY A 59 4.62 -2.98 -11.03
CA GLY A 59 5.44 -3.89 -11.83
C GLY A 59 5.06 -3.89 -13.31
N ARG A 60 3.77 -3.77 -13.62
CA ARG A 60 3.29 -3.73 -15.01
C ARG A 60 3.23 -2.34 -15.62
N ASP A 61 3.56 -1.29 -14.85
CA ASP A 61 3.51 0.09 -15.32
C ASP A 61 4.84 0.50 -15.91
N ASP A 62 4.91 0.55 -17.24
CA ASP A 62 6.14 0.86 -17.96
C ASP A 62 6.62 2.30 -17.71
N SER A 63 5.75 3.19 -17.26
CA SER A 63 6.12 4.58 -16.97
C SER A 63 6.84 4.73 -15.62
N VAL A 64 6.79 3.72 -14.76
CA VAL A 64 7.44 3.74 -13.45
C VAL A 64 8.81 3.08 -13.53
N ARG A 65 9.84 3.77 -13.07
CA ARG A 65 11.20 3.24 -12.99
C ARG A 65 11.66 3.00 -11.56
N CYS A 66 11.04 3.67 -10.60
CA CYS A 66 11.39 3.57 -9.18
C CYS A 66 10.16 3.88 -8.34
N ALA A 67 10.00 3.18 -7.23
CA ALA A 67 8.92 3.43 -6.27
C ALA A 67 9.50 3.85 -4.92
N VAL A 68 8.89 4.85 -4.30
CA VAL A 68 9.24 5.30 -2.95
C VAL A 68 8.01 5.08 -2.07
N LEU A 69 8.17 4.33 -1.00
CA LEU A 69 7.12 4.13 0.00
C LEU A 69 7.51 4.88 1.26
N ARG A 70 6.64 5.76 1.73
CA ARG A 70 6.89 6.56 2.94
C ARG A 70 5.62 6.75 3.74
N GLY A 71 5.77 7.18 4.99
CA GLY A 71 4.64 7.46 5.86
C GLY A 71 4.41 8.94 6.03
N GLU A 72 3.16 9.32 6.26
CA GLU A 72 2.78 10.66 6.66
C GLU A 72 2.83 10.78 8.18
N GLY A 73 3.23 11.94 8.69
CA GLY A 73 3.22 12.22 10.13
C GLY A 73 4.52 11.84 10.82
N LEU A 74 4.43 11.20 11.99
CA LEU A 74 5.56 11.04 12.90
C LEU A 74 6.55 9.94 12.51
N GLY A 75 6.20 9.08 11.58
CA GLY A 75 7.07 7.98 11.18
C GLY A 75 6.54 7.19 10.00
N PHE A 76 7.16 6.05 9.76
CA PHE A 76 6.84 5.22 8.60
C PHE A 76 5.49 4.52 8.77
N SER A 77 5.32 3.78 9.85
CA SER A 77 4.10 2.99 10.08
C SER A 77 3.96 2.63 11.55
N GLY A 78 2.74 2.62 12.04
CA GLY A 78 2.37 2.10 13.34
C GLY A 78 1.91 0.65 13.33
N GLY A 79 1.95 -0.01 12.18
CA GLY A 79 1.51 -1.39 12.03
C GLY A 79 0.04 -1.53 11.68
N GLY A 80 -0.57 -2.64 12.10
CA GLY A 80 -1.99 -2.89 11.87
C GLY A 80 -2.88 -2.04 12.74
N ASP A 81 -4.03 -1.65 12.19
CA ASP A 81 -5.07 -0.97 12.93
C ASP A 81 -5.67 -1.93 13.98
N LEU A 82 -5.95 -1.43 15.17
CA LEU A 82 -6.52 -2.22 16.26
C LEU A 82 -7.84 -2.89 15.87
N ALA A 83 -8.69 -2.18 15.13
CA ALA A 83 -9.96 -2.74 14.67
C ALA A 83 -9.74 -3.94 13.74
N LEU A 84 -8.74 -3.87 12.85
CA LEU A 84 -8.37 -5.00 11.99
C LEU A 84 -7.90 -6.19 12.83
N VAL A 85 -7.05 -5.97 13.81
CA VAL A 85 -6.53 -7.02 14.69
C VAL A 85 -7.67 -7.68 15.47
N GLN A 86 -8.60 -6.89 15.98
CA GLN A 86 -9.77 -7.40 16.69
C GLN A 86 -10.67 -8.25 15.79
N ASP A 87 -10.89 -7.82 14.55
CA ASP A 87 -11.67 -8.57 13.56
C ASP A 87 -11.00 -9.89 13.21
N MET A 88 -9.67 -9.90 13.08
CA MET A 88 -8.90 -11.14 12.86
C MET A 88 -9.04 -12.12 14.01
N ALA A 89 -9.07 -11.62 15.24
CA ALA A 89 -9.17 -12.46 16.42
C ALA A 89 -10.54 -13.12 16.54
N SER A 90 -11.58 -12.47 16.04
CA SER A 90 -12.97 -12.92 16.20
C SER A 90 -13.57 -13.60 14.98
N ASP A 91 -12.94 -13.53 13.81
CA ASP A 91 -13.50 -14.05 12.57
C ASP A 91 -12.46 -14.80 11.74
N PHE A 92 -12.73 -16.08 11.49
CA PHE A 92 -11.80 -16.94 10.75
C PHE A 92 -11.61 -16.46 9.31
N ASP A 93 -12.67 -16.06 8.62
CA ASP A 93 -12.58 -15.64 7.23
C ASP A 93 -11.75 -14.35 7.10
N THR A 94 -11.93 -13.42 8.02
CA THR A 94 -11.12 -12.19 8.08
C THR A 94 -9.66 -12.53 8.31
N ARG A 95 -9.37 -13.42 9.27
CA ARG A 95 -7.98 -13.83 9.56
C ARG A 95 -7.32 -14.48 8.36
N SER A 96 -8.02 -15.36 7.67
CA SER A 96 -7.49 -16.03 6.47
C SER A 96 -7.20 -15.04 5.35
N ARG A 97 -8.12 -14.09 5.12
CA ARG A 97 -7.95 -13.06 4.11
C ARG A 97 -6.74 -12.17 4.42
N VAL A 98 -6.61 -11.73 5.64
CA VAL A 98 -5.52 -10.84 6.07
C VAL A 98 -4.17 -11.56 5.99
N TRP A 99 -4.11 -12.84 6.33
CA TRP A 99 -2.90 -13.65 6.16
C TRP A 99 -2.46 -13.73 4.70
N LYS A 100 -3.42 -13.95 3.81
CA LYS A 100 -3.14 -14.00 2.37
C LYS A 100 -2.63 -12.64 1.88
N GLU A 101 -3.25 -11.55 2.31
CA GLU A 101 -2.81 -10.21 1.97
C GLU A 101 -1.39 -9.93 2.46
N ALA A 102 -1.06 -10.34 3.69
CA ALA A 102 0.28 -10.18 4.25
C ALA A 102 1.33 -10.94 3.42
N ARG A 103 1.02 -12.17 3.02
CA ARG A 103 1.88 -12.95 2.14
C ARG A 103 2.06 -12.26 0.79
N ASP A 104 0.96 -11.81 0.19
CA ASP A 104 0.98 -11.16 -1.12
C ASP A 104 1.72 -9.82 -1.08
N LEU A 105 1.67 -9.10 0.03
CA LEU A 105 2.45 -7.89 0.21
C LEU A 105 3.96 -8.20 0.11
N VAL A 106 4.41 -9.18 0.86
CA VAL A 106 5.83 -9.56 0.86
C VAL A 106 6.27 -10.06 -0.52
N TYR A 107 5.49 -10.97 -1.11
CA TYR A 107 5.79 -11.49 -2.44
C TYR A 107 5.73 -10.39 -3.51
N GLY A 108 4.79 -9.47 -3.38
CA GLY A 108 4.66 -8.35 -4.32
C GLY A 108 5.90 -7.48 -4.32
N VAL A 109 6.41 -7.14 -3.14
CA VAL A 109 7.64 -6.33 -3.03
C VAL A 109 8.84 -7.11 -3.57
N VAL A 110 9.00 -8.37 -3.17
CA VAL A 110 10.15 -9.19 -3.59
C VAL A 110 10.17 -9.40 -5.10
N ASN A 111 9.00 -9.58 -5.70
CA ASN A 111 8.89 -9.87 -7.14
C ASN A 111 8.74 -8.62 -8.00
N CYS A 112 8.66 -7.43 -7.41
CA CYS A 112 8.65 -6.19 -8.17
C CYS A 112 10.04 -5.97 -8.78
N ASP A 113 10.10 -5.79 -10.09
CA ASP A 113 11.38 -5.64 -10.81
C ASP A 113 11.90 -4.20 -10.80
N LYS A 114 11.25 -3.30 -10.08
CA LYS A 114 11.66 -1.91 -9.95
C LYS A 114 12.16 -1.63 -8.55
N PRO A 115 13.25 -0.87 -8.40
CA PRO A 115 13.75 -0.49 -7.07
C PRO A 115 12.77 0.41 -6.34
#